data_c8ab4a32c4a539c7c1dbc66985b69889
#
_entry.id   c8ab4a32c4a539c7c1dbc66985b69889
#
_cell.length_a   1.000
_cell.length_b   1.000
_cell.length_c   1.000
_cell.angle_alpha   90.00
_cell.angle_beta   90.00
_cell.angle_gamma   90.00
#
_symmetry.space_group_name_H-M   'P 1'
#
loop_
_entity.id
_entity.type
_entity.pdbx_description
1 polymer ?
#
loop_
_entity_poly.entity_id
_entity_poly.type
_entity_poly.pdbx_seq_one_letter_code
_entity_poly.pdbx_strand_id
1 'polypeptide(L)'
;MTALAEDLRALIASEGPIPVDRYMALALGHPRHGYYMTRDPFGAGGDFVTAPEISQVFGELVGVWAAEAWAAMGRPAAVRLVELGPGRGTLMADLLRAARSLPAFHAALSVHMVETSPHLAARQRQALAAAGVPAAWHRDLAEVPAGPTILIANEFLDA
;
A
#
# COMPACT_ATOMS: atom_id res chain seq x y z
N MET A 1 -8.19 -13.17 27.12
CA MET A 1 -8.01 -11.74 26.81
C MET A 1 -6.72 -11.62 26.03
N THR A 2 -6.63 -10.77 24.98
CA THR A 2 -5.40 -10.62 24.21
C THR A 2 -4.45 -9.64 24.90
N ALA A 3 -3.13 -9.79 24.70
CA ALA A 3 -2.13 -8.87 25.25
C ALA A 3 -2.39 -7.40 24.86
N LEU A 4 -2.81 -7.16 23.61
CA LEU A 4 -3.20 -5.81 23.16
C LEU A 4 -4.38 -5.24 23.94
N ALA A 5 -5.38 -6.07 24.30
CA ALA A 5 -6.51 -5.60 25.09
C ALA A 5 -6.11 -5.22 26.51
N GLU A 6 -5.08 -5.85 27.07
CA GLU A 6 -4.51 -5.49 28.38
C GLU A 6 -3.76 -4.17 28.28
N ASP A 7 -2.92 -4.00 27.26
CA ASP A 7 -2.18 -2.74 27.01
C ASP A 7 -3.15 -1.55 26.80
N LEU A 8 -4.22 -1.73 26.02
CA LEU A 8 -5.23 -0.70 25.79
C LEU A 8 -6.00 -0.34 27.05
N ARG A 9 -6.36 -1.32 27.90
CA ARG A 9 -7.02 -1.04 29.17
C ARG A 9 -6.11 -0.29 30.14
N ALA A 10 -4.84 -0.67 30.22
CA ALA A 10 -3.87 0.03 31.03
C ALA A 10 -3.70 1.49 30.57
N LEU A 11 -3.62 1.70 29.25
CA LEU A 11 -3.55 3.03 28.66
C LEU A 11 -4.78 3.88 29.02
N ILE A 12 -5.98 3.35 28.82
CA ILE A 12 -7.23 4.06 29.13
C ILE A 12 -7.37 4.33 30.65
N ALA A 13 -6.91 3.41 31.48
CA ALA A 13 -6.93 3.61 32.94
C ALA A 13 -5.99 4.73 33.38
N SER A 14 -4.87 4.93 32.67
CA SER A 14 -3.86 5.97 33.04
C SER A 14 -4.14 7.33 32.42
N GLU A 15 -4.64 7.36 31.16
CA GLU A 15 -4.79 8.61 30.38
C GLU A 15 -6.25 9.04 30.17
N GLY A 16 -7.21 8.18 30.52
CA GLY A 16 -8.63 8.39 30.23
C GLY A 16 -9.01 7.87 28.84
N PRO A 17 -10.22 8.22 28.34
CA PRO A 17 -10.68 7.80 27.01
C PRO A 17 -9.72 8.24 25.92
N ILE A 18 -9.41 7.32 25.00
CA ILE A 18 -8.56 7.60 23.82
C ILE A 18 -9.43 7.83 22.58
N PRO A 19 -9.03 8.70 21.63
CA PRO A 19 -9.74 8.92 20.39
C PRO A 19 -9.67 7.70 19.48
N VAL A 20 -10.64 7.59 18.55
CA VAL A 20 -10.79 6.41 17.67
C VAL A 20 -9.57 6.19 16.76
N ASP A 21 -9.00 7.26 16.24
CA ASP A 21 -7.79 7.20 15.40
C ASP A 21 -6.60 6.56 16.15
N ARG A 22 -6.40 6.95 17.42
CA ARG A 22 -5.36 6.35 18.28
C ARG A 22 -5.67 4.87 18.58
N TYR A 23 -6.93 4.55 18.84
CA TYR A 23 -7.36 3.16 19.02
C TYR A 23 -7.05 2.32 17.78
N MET A 24 -7.44 2.79 16.58
CA MET A 24 -7.20 2.10 15.31
C MET A 24 -5.71 1.96 15.03
N ALA A 25 -4.92 3.01 15.22
CA ALA A 25 -3.47 2.95 15.05
C ALA A 25 -2.83 1.86 15.93
N LEU A 26 -3.29 1.71 17.18
CA LEU A 26 -2.81 0.65 18.07
C LEU A 26 -3.34 -0.73 17.68
N ALA A 27 -4.63 -0.84 17.34
CA ALA A 27 -5.25 -2.12 16.97
C ALA A 27 -4.62 -2.71 15.72
N LEU A 28 -4.32 -1.90 14.72
CA LEU A 28 -3.80 -2.31 13.42
C LEU A 28 -2.28 -2.33 13.38
N GLY A 29 -1.62 -1.30 13.92
CA GLY A 29 -0.19 -1.03 13.75
C GLY A 29 0.68 -1.24 14.99
N HIS A 30 0.16 -1.72 16.13
CA HIS A 30 0.99 -1.95 17.33
C HIS A 30 2.16 -2.90 17.03
N PRO A 31 3.43 -2.52 17.34
CA PRO A 31 4.62 -3.25 16.84
C PRO A 31 4.66 -4.75 17.18
N ARG A 32 4.08 -5.15 18.33
CA ARG A 32 4.08 -6.54 18.81
C ARG A 32 2.74 -7.24 18.66
N HIS A 33 1.64 -6.50 18.62
CA HIS A 33 0.29 -7.05 18.75
C HIS A 33 -0.70 -6.53 17.72
N GLY A 34 -0.28 -5.57 16.85
CA GLY A 34 -1.12 -5.02 15.81
C GLY A 34 -1.50 -6.07 14.76
N TYR A 35 -2.70 -5.95 14.25
CA TYR A 35 -3.27 -6.91 13.30
C TYR A 35 -2.38 -7.11 12.08
N TYR A 36 -1.97 -6.02 11.40
CA TYR A 36 -1.12 -6.09 10.21
C TYR A 36 0.37 -6.35 10.51
N MET A 37 0.77 -6.26 11.79
CA MET A 37 2.16 -6.50 12.21
C MET A 37 2.45 -7.96 12.51
N THR A 38 1.40 -8.74 12.87
CA THR A 38 1.54 -10.10 13.38
C THR A 38 0.99 -11.16 12.45
N ARG A 39 0.26 -10.78 11.38
CA ARG A 39 -0.42 -11.68 10.46
C ARG A 39 -0.22 -11.24 9.02
N ASP A 40 -0.41 -12.18 8.09
CA ASP A 40 -0.65 -11.91 6.68
C ASP A 40 -2.16 -12.14 6.44
N PRO A 41 -2.98 -11.07 6.45
CA PRO A 41 -4.43 -11.20 6.38
C PRO A 41 -4.97 -11.40 4.96
N PHE A 42 -4.09 -11.39 3.96
CA PHE A 42 -4.48 -11.37 2.55
C PHE A 42 -4.42 -12.74 1.88
N GLY A 43 -5.28 -12.95 0.85
CA GLY A 43 -5.32 -14.12 0.00
C GLY A 43 -6.20 -15.27 0.55
N ALA A 44 -6.24 -16.39 -0.17
CA ALA A 44 -7.16 -17.51 0.08
C ALA A 44 -7.06 -18.17 1.48
N GLY A 45 -5.99 -17.93 2.21
CA GLY A 45 -5.79 -18.40 3.59
C GLY A 45 -5.86 -17.28 4.64
N GLY A 46 -6.14 -16.05 4.23
CA GLY A 46 -6.26 -14.88 5.10
C GLY A 46 -7.71 -14.49 5.38
N ASP A 47 -7.85 -13.41 6.15
CA ASP A 47 -9.17 -12.89 6.53
C ASP A 47 -9.81 -12.07 5.39
N PHE A 48 -9.01 -11.62 4.38
CA PHE A 48 -9.46 -10.78 3.28
C PHE A 48 -9.06 -11.35 1.91
N VAL A 49 -10.02 -11.37 0.99
CA VAL A 49 -9.80 -11.63 -0.43
C VAL A 49 -10.22 -10.39 -1.19
N THR A 50 -9.24 -9.56 -1.57
CA THR A 50 -9.45 -8.28 -2.26
C THR A 50 -9.39 -8.43 -3.77
N ALA A 51 -9.94 -7.48 -4.53
CA ALA A 51 -9.99 -7.53 -6.00
C ALA A 51 -8.63 -7.81 -6.66
N PRO A 52 -7.51 -7.23 -6.23
CA PRO A 52 -6.18 -7.56 -6.76
C PRO A 52 -5.76 -9.03 -6.57
N GLU A 53 -6.22 -9.66 -5.47
CA GLU A 53 -5.91 -11.08 -5.21
C GLU A 53 -6.81 -12.06 -5.97
N ILE A 54 -7.97 -11.58 -6.47
CA ILE A 54 -8.90 -12.39 -7.26
C ILE A 54 -8.50 -12.41 -8.73
N SER A 55 -8.11 -11.25 -9.28
CA SER A 55 -7.88 -11.11 -10.71
C SER A 55 -6.76 -10.15 -11.05
N GLN A 56 -5.76 -10.66 -11.74
CA GLN A 56 -4.69 -9.90 -12.38
C GLN A 56 -5.22 -8.76 -13.27
N VAL A 57 -6.35 -8.99 -13.95
CA VAL A 57 -6.99 -8.02 -14.85
C VAL A 57 -7.36 -6.74 -14.11
N PHE A 58 -7.71 -6.83 -12.81
CA PHE A 58 -8.01 -5.64 -12.02
C PHE A 58 -6.82 -4.69 -11.96
N GLY A 59 -5.65 -5.20 -11.58
CA GLY A 59 -4.42 -4.39 -11.52
C GLY A 59 -3.97 -3.87 -12.89
N GLU A 60 -4.13 -4.68 -13.94
CA GLU A 60 -3.84 -4.26 -15.32
C GLU A 60 -4.74 -3.11 -15.79
N LEU A 61 -6.04 -3.15 -15.48
CA LEU A 61 -6.97 -2.07 -15.81
C LEU A 61 -6.66 -0.78 -15.03
N VAL A 62 -6.28 -0.89 -13.75
CA VAL A 62 -5.77 0.25 -12.98
C VAL A 62 -4.51 0.81 -13.62
N GLY A 63 -3.64 -0.05 -14.19
CA GLY A 63 -2.46 0.35 -14.94
C GLY A 63 -2.79 1.15 -16.20
N VAL A 64 -3.78 0.72 -16.95
CA VAL A 64 -4.27 1.45 -18.15
C VAL A 64 -4.84 2.81 -17.72
N TRP A 65 -5.67 2.83 -16.68
CA TRP A 65 -6.19 4.08 -16.13
C TRP A 65 -5.07 5.04 -15.67
N ALA A 66 -4.05 4.53 -15.01
CA ALA A 66 -2.92 5.35 -14.57
C ALA A 66 -2.15 5.95 -15.76
N ALA A 67 -2.02 5.22 -16.87
CA ALA A 67 -1.42 5.73 -18.10
C ALA A 67 -2.27 6.82 -18.76
N GLU A 68 -3.59 6.70 -18.76
CA GLU A 68 -4.50 7.74 -19.23
C GLU A 68 -4.43 8.98 -18.33
N ALA A 69 -4.40 8.80 -17.00
CA ALA A 69 -4.21 9.90 -16.06
C ALA A 69 -2.87 10.65 -16.32
N TRP A 70 -1.78 9.91 -16.50
CA TRP A 70 -0.49 10.49 -16.88
C TRP A 70 -0.56 11.27 -18.19
N ALA A 71 -1.26 10.74 -19.18
CA ALA A 71 -1.44 11.43 -20.46
C ALA A 71 -2.24 12.73 -20.29
N ALA A 72 -3.32 12.71 -19.47
CA ALA A 72 -4.13 13.88 -19.13
C ALA A 72 -3.35 14.94 -18.35
N MET A 73 -2.33 14.54 -17.54
CA MET A 73 -1.41 15.44 -16.86
C MET A 73 -0.38 16.11 -17.79
N GLY A 74 -0.46 15.86 -19.11
CA GLY A 74 0.49 16.41 -20.08
C GLY A 74 1.76 15.57 -20.24
N ARG A 75 1.74 14.31 -19.87
CA ARG A 75 2.86 13.35 -19.99
C ARG A 75 4.16 13.86 -19.34
N PRO A 76 4.14 14.18 -18.03
CA PRO A 76 5.35 14.61 -17.35
C PRO A 76 6.47 13.59 -17.50
N ALA A 77 7.70 14.06 -17.68
CA ALA A 77 8.88 13.20 -17.86
C ALA A 77 9.19 12.35 -16.62
N ALA A 78 8.69 12.75 -15.45
CA ALA A 78 8.74 11.98 -14.21
C ALA A 78 7.39 12.06 -13.48
N VAL A 79 6.84 10.91 -13.11
CA VAL A 79 5.60 10.80 -12.36
C VAL A 79 5.76 9.76 -11.24
N ARG A 80 5.27 10.10 -10.07
CA ARG A 80 5.24 9.18 -8.92
C ARG A 80 3.96 8.37 -8.95
N LEU A 81 4.13 7.07 -8.87
CA LEU A 81 3.03 6.14 -8.69
C LEU A 81 3.06 5.68 -7.24
N VAL A 82 2.12 6.18 -6.45
CA VAL A 82 2.06 5.96 -5.00
C VAL A 82 0.94 4.98 -4.69
N GLU A 83 1.21 3.97 -3.87
CA GLU A 83 0.17 3.08 -3.34
C GLU A 83 0.18 3.12 -1.81
N LEU A 84 -1.01 3.37 -1.22
CA LEU A 84 -1.24 3.34 0.22
C LEU A 84 -1.77 1.96 0.62
N GLY A 85 -1.18 1.34 1.63
CA GLY A 85 -1.58 0.03 2.10
C GLY A 85 -1.52 -1.06 1.03
N PRO A 86 -0.37 -1.26 0.34
CA PRO A 86 -0.26 -2.10 -0.86
C PRO A 86 -0.39 -3.60 -0.59
N GLY A 87 -0.63 -4.01 0.63
CA GLY A 87 -0.76 -5.42 1.01
C GLY A 87 0.45 -6.25 0.57
N ARG A 88 0.23 -7.25 -0.28
CA ARG A 88 1.31 -8.07 -0.83
C ARG A 88 2.04 -7.44 -2.01
N GLY A 89 1.56 -6.30 -2.53
CA GLY A 89 2.08 -5.61 -3.70
C GLY A 89 1.56 -6.17 -5.03
N THR A 90 0.50 -6.98 -4.99
CA THR A 90 -0.09 -7.64 -6.16
C THR A 90 -0.63 -6.61 -7.15
N LEU A 91 -1.40 -5.62 -6.66
CA LEU A 91 -1.96 -4.56 -7.50
C LEU A 91 -0.88 -3.79 -8.26
N MET A 92 0.16 -3.33 -7.55
CA MET A 92 1.26 -2.60 -8.16
C MET A 92 2.04 -3.46 -9.17
N ALA A 93 2.29 -4.73 -8.87
CA ALA A 93 2.99 -5.63 -9.78
C ALA A 93 2.22 -5.82 -11.10
N ASP A 94 0.91 -6.01 -11.03
CA ASP A 94 0.03 -6.18 -12.19
C ASP A 94 -0.10 -4.89 -13.00
N LEU A 95 -0.23 -3.75 -12.32
CA LEU A 95 -0.23 -2.42 -12.92
C LEU A 95 1.06 -2.18 -13.71
N LEU A 96 2.22 -2.44 -13.11
CA LEU A 96 3.52 -2.24 -13.77
C LEU A 96 3.73 -3.19 -14.94
N ARG A 97 3.16 -4.40 -14.89
CA ARG A 97 3.16 -5.32 -16.04
C ARG A 97 2.41 -4.73 -17.22
N ALA A 98 1.21 -4.16 -17.01
CA ALA A 98 0.46 -3.47 -18.05
C ALA A 98 1.21 -2.23 -18.58
N ALA A 99 1.83 -1.44 -17.69
CA ALA A 99 2.59 -0.26 -18.04
C ALA A 99 3.75 -0.52 -19.02
N ARG A 100 4.33 -1.74 -19.04
CA ARG A 100 5.38 -2.13 -19.98
C ARG A 100 4.94 -2.03 -21.46
N SER A 101 3.63 -2.17 -21.73
CA SER A 101 3.07 -2.00 -23.07
C SER A 101 3.10 -0.53 -23.54
N LEU A 102 3.40 0.41 -22.65
CA LEU A 102 3.47 1.84 -22.89
C LEU A 102 4.85 2.37 -22.47
N PRO A 103 5.89 2.21 -23.30
CA PRO A 103 7.29 2.45 -22.90
C PRO A 103 7.54 3.86 -22.36
N ALA A 104 6.90 4.89 -22.92
CA ALA A 104 7.07 6.27 -22.46
C ALA A 104 6.49 6.48 -21.05
N PHE A 105 5.34 5.89 -20.74
CA PHE A 105 4.76 5.91 -19.41
C PHE A 105 5.64 5.13 -18.43
N HIS A 106 6.01 3.89 -18.78
CA HIS A 106 6.85 3.05 -17.93
C HIS A 106 8.19 3.71 -17.59
N ALA A 107 8.83 4.39 -18.55
CA ALA A 107 10.09 5.12 -18.34
C ALA A 107 9.94 6.35 -17.44
N ALA A 108 8.75 6.95 -17.37
CA ALA A 108 8.47 8.12 -16.53
C ALA A 108 8.17 7.74 -15.06
N LEU A 109 7.93 6.45 -14.75
CA LEU A 109 7.50 6.00 -13.44
C LEU A 109 8.61 5.97 -12.41
N SER A 110 8.27 6.40 -11.19
CA SER A 110 8.91 6.00 -9.95
C SER A 110 7.83 5.51 -8.97
N VAL A 111 8.04 4.34 -8.37
CA VAL A 111 7.06 3.69 -7.48
C VAL A 111 7.37 4.06 -6.04
N HIS A 112 6.33 4.40 -5.28
CA HIS A 112 6.40 4.72 -3.86
C HIS A 112 5.33 3.93 -3.10
N MET A 113 5.76 2.97 -2.30
CA MET A 113 4.90 2.11 -1.48
C MET A 113 4.83 2.67 -0.07
N VAL A 114 3.64 3.03 0.41
CA VAL A 114 3.45 3.50 1.79
C VAL A 114 2.96 2.34 2.63
N GLU A 115 3.86 1.78 3.44
CA GLU A 115 3.66 0.54 4.20
C GLU A 115 4.35 0.59 5.56
N THR A 116 3.60 0.32 6.62
CA THR A 116 4.11 0.33 8.00
C THR A 116 4.62 -1.03 8.45
N SER A 117 4.17 -2.14 7.83
CA SER A 117 4.57 -3.51 8.16
C SER A 117 5.88 -3.89 7.46
N PRO A 118 6.98 -4.16 8.19
CA PRO A 118 8.23 -4.63 7.59
C PRO A 118 8.08 -5.96 6.85
N HIS A 119 7.19 -6.83 7.32
CA HIS A 119 6.91 -8.12 6.71
C HIS A 119 6.25 -7.94 5.33
N LEU A 120 5.22 -7.11 5.23
CA LEU A 120 4.57 -6.81 3.95
C LEU A 120 5.52 -6.06 3.01
N ALA A 121 6.29 -5.10 3.51
CA ALA A 121 7.29 -4.41 2.70
C ALA A 121 8.34 -5.36 2.09
N ALA A 122 8.73 -6.42 2.81
CA ALA A 122 9.63 -7.44 2.27
C ALA A 122 8.98 -8.23 1.12
N ARG A 123 7.70 -8.60 1.25
CA ARG A 123 6.93 -9.27 0.17
C ARG A 123 6.76 -8.38 -1.05
N GLN A 124 6.45 -7.11 -0.85
CA GLN A 124 6.31 -6.11 -1.92
C GLN A 124 7.63 -5.97 -2.71
N ARG A 125 8.77 -5.95 -2.02
CA ARG A 125 10.08 -5.92 -2.70
C ARG A 125 10.29 -7.14 -3.59
N GLN A 126 9.86 -8.32 -3.14
CA GLN A 126 9.94 -9.54 -3.95
C GLN A 126 9.00 -9.46 -5.17
N ALA A 127 7.74 -9.01 -4.95
CA ALA A 127 6.76 -8.87 -6.03
C ALA A 127 7.22 -7.88 -7.12
N LEU A 128 7.89 -6.79 -6.72
CA LEU A 128 8.34 -5.74 -7.64
C LEU A 128 9.77 -5.94 -8.16
N ALA A 129 10.48 -6.99 -7.78
CA ALA A 129 11.90 -7.19 -8.13
C ALA A 129 12.17 -7.17 -9.65
N ALA A 130 11.22 -7.63 -10.46
CA ALA A 130 11.31 -7.66 -11.92
C ALA A 130 10.57 -6.51 -12.62
N ALA A 131 10.10 -5.50 -11.88
CA ALA A 131 9.27 -4.43 -12.45
C ALA A 131 10.02 -3.51 -13.45
N GLY A 132 11.33 -3.35 -13.27
CA GLY A 132 12.18 -2.53 -14.14
C GLY A 132 12.00 -1.02 -13.95
N VAL A 133 11.42 -0.61 -12.81
CA VAL A 133 11.23 0.80 -12.43
C VAL A 133 11.84 1.05 -11.05
N PRO A 134 12.32 2.27 -10.75
CA PRO A 134 12.76 2.62 -9.40
C PRO A 134 11.60 2.48 -8.41
N ALA A 135 11.84 1.85 -7.26
CA ALA A 135 10.85 1.67 -6.21
C ALA A 135 11.42 2.04 -4.83
N ALA A 136 10.64 2.78 -4.05
CA ALA A 136 10.96 3.20 -2.70
C ALA A 136 9.82 2.84 -1.74
N TRP A 137 10.16 2.62 -0.46
CA TRP A 137 9.21 2.29 0.62
C TRP A 137 9.26 3.36 1.68
N HIS A 138 8.08 3.81 2.11
CA HIS A 138 7.86 4.86 3.09
C HIS A 138 6.95 4.35 4.19
N ARG A 139 7.04 4.93 5.38
CA ARG A 139 6.11 4.64 6.48
C ARG A 139 4.96 5.63 6.54
N ASP A 140 5.14 6.80 5.94
CA ASP A 140 4.17 7.88 5.89
C ASP A 140 4.14 8.49 4.49
N LEU A 141 2.95 8.93 4.06
CA LEU A 141 2.77 9.63 2.80
C LEU A 141 3.59 10.92 2.72
N ALA A 142 3.80 11.59 3.84
CA ALA A 142 4.62 12.80 3.92
C ALA A 142 6.10 12.59 3.55
N GLU A 143 6.59 11.35 3.59
CA GLU A 143 7.95 11.00 3.18
C GLU A 143 8.11 10.86 1.65
N VAL A 144 6.99 10.79 0.91
CA VAL A 144 7.01 10.70 -0.55
C VAL A 144 7.46 12.05 -1.12
N PRO A 145 8.46 12.08 -2.03
CA PRO A 145 8.93 13.32 -2.60
C PRO A 145 7.82 14.09 -3.34
N ALA A 146 7.84 15.42 -3.30
CA ALA A 146 6.86 16.26 -4.00
C ALA A 146 7.02 16.19 -5.53
N GLY A 147 5.92 16.31 -6.31
CA GLY A 147 5.88 16.37 -7.76
C GLY A 147 4.62 15.74 -8.36
N PRO A 148 4.54 15.60 -9.70
CA PRO A 148 3.41 14.94 -10.35
C PRO A 148 3.20 13.54 -9.78
N THR A 149 1.99 13.26 -9.30
CA THR A 149 1.70 12.02 -8.57
C THR A 149 0.36 11.42 -9.00
N ILE A 150 0.34 10.11 -9.20
CA ILE A 150 -0.86 9.28 -9.28
C ILE A 150 -0.88 8.45 -8.01
N LEU A 151 -1.93 8.62 -7.20
CA LEU A 151 -2.07 7.93 -5.92
C LEU A 151 -3.20 6.91 -6.01
N ILE A 152 -2.90 5.71 -5.53
CA ILE A 152 -3.83 4.57 -5.44
C ILE A 152 -4.00 4.21 -3.97
N ALA A 153 -5.25 4.06 -3.56
CA ALA A 153 -5.63 3.65 -2.20
C ALA A 153 -6.81 2.68 -2.32
N ASN A 154 -6.53 1.43 -2.67
CA ASN A 154 -7.55 0.40 -2.86
C ASN A 154 -7.92 -0.23 -1.54
N GLU A 155 -9.21 -0.17 -1.15
CA GLU A 155 -9.70 -0.70 0.13
C GLU A 155 -8.81 -0.26 1.32
N PHE A 156 -8.47 1.02 1.36
CA PHE A 156 -7.55 1.58 2.36
C PHE A 156 -8.25 2.49 3.37
N LEU A 157 -9.25 3.29 2.90
CA LEU A 157 -9.91 4.29 3.75
C LEU A 157 -11.01 3.69 4.63
N ASP A 158 -11.43 2.49 4.36
CA ASP A 158 -12.45 1.71 5.05
C ASP A 158 -11.87 0.59 5.94
N ALA A 159 -10.55 0.53 6.03
CA ALA A 159 -9.81 -0.47 6.82
C ALA A 159 -9.55 -0.01 8.26
#